data_828813901afb82bd69a237df3ec19741
#
_entry.id   828813901afb82bd69a237df3ec19741
#
_cell.length_a   1.000
_cell.length_b   1.000
_cell.length_c   1.000
_cell.angle_alpha   90.00
_cell.angle_beta   90.00
_cell.angle_gamma   90.00
#
_symmetry.space_group_name_H-M   'P 1'
#
loop_
_entity.id
_entity.type
_entity.pdbx_description
1 polymer ?
#
loop_
_entity_poly.entity_id
_entity_poly.type
_entity_poly.pdbx_seq_one_letter_code
_entity_poly.pdbx_strand_id
1 'polypeptide(L)'
;AAPLLGRAADINAKQIDLGLHPERRADESPPLQAEAAAYNQSQADAERLEQLPEDAAARDQLRTLVRAEFGLAQYARLLRDQCDYLDARHGGMAFDSELALVRWTVHFHNFVSGNPYAGGAAPGRTHWFANPLFYGAGRPVGPSSPTMMVVRLDGPTPAIVKTMIATGLRAEANGLHGRIVIDSLGYVPGQEPEGKKGYGVYDQTLRELRNILSGRPAADVMFDGTPDLLPAHAADNVALYCGWYAVNGYVPCCDFASGAVAMHVASYTLTTLRQTPNPNWAVGLLDDGVAATIGPVQEPFLFAFPRADDFFPLLLTGKLTLAECYWRTEPVASWQMTCVGDPLYTPYRTNPMLTVADLPLRLRGLFRSAPTTGSATGPIPSTR
;
A
#
# COMPACT_ATOMS: atom_id res chain seq x y z
N ALA A 1 -20.28 34.32 -18.53
CA ALA A 1 -19.56 33.27 -19.26
C ALA A 1 -18.10 33.65 -19.45
N ALA A 2 -17.76 34.74 -20.14
CA ALA A 2 -16.37 35.14 -20.42
C ALA A 2 -15.46 35.25 -19.17
N PRO A 3 -15.88 35.83 -18.03
CA PRO A 3 -15.03 35.94 -16.84
C PRO A 3 -14.67 34.60 -16.22
N LEU A 4 -15.57 33.61 -16.26
CA LEU A 4 -15.31 32.28 -15.70
C LEU A 4 -14.29 31.48 -16.54
N LEU A 5 -14.38 31.59 -17.86
CA LEU A 5 -13.41 30.97 -18.77
C LEU A 5 -12.05 31.62 -18.66
N GLY A 6 -11.97 32.94 -18.46
CA GLY A 6 -10.71 33.65 -18.18
C GLY A 6 -10.04 33.13 -16.92
N ARG A 7 -10.76 33.01 -15.81
CA ARG A 7 -10.22 32.45 -14.55
C ARG A 7 -9.72 31.01 -14.72
N ALA A 8 -10.45 30.15 -15.41
CA ALA A 8 -10.03 28.77 -15.66
C ALA A 8 -8.74 28.70 -16.49
N ALA A 9 -8.59 29.59 -17.48
CA ALA A 9 -7.38 29.70 -18.29
C ALA A 9 -6.18 30.18 -17.47
N ASP A 10 -6.36 31.19 -16.61
CA ASP A 10 -5.31 31.71 -15.72
C ASP A 10 -4.84 30.64 -14.71
N ILE A 11 -5.76 29.87 -14.15
CA ILE A 11 -5.43 28.77 -13.23
C ILE A 11 -4.65 27.68 -13.96
N ASN A 12 -5.07 27.31 -15.16
CA ASN A 12 -4.37 26.32 -15.96
C ASN A 12 -2.95 26.79 -16.35
N ALA A 13 -2.79 28.08 -16.70
CA ALA A 13 -1.48 28.67 -16.96
C ALA A 13 -0.56 28.60 -15.73
N LYS A 14 -1.07 28.88 -14.52
CA LYS A 14 -0.34 28.74 -13.26
C LYS A 14 0.08 27.30 -12.99
N GLN A 15 -0.79 26.32 -13.24
CA GLN A 15 -0.45 24.90 -13.10
C GLN A 15 0.68 24.51 -14.04
N ILE A 16 0.68 24.98 -15.28
CA ILE A 16 1.74 24.72 -16.26
C ILE A 16 3.04 25.38 -15.83
N ASP A 17 3.00 26.66 -15.44
CA ASP A 17 4.21 27.39 -15.00
C ASP A 17 4.84 26.72 -13.77
N LEU A 18 4.03 26.38 -12.79
CA LEU A 18 4.45 25.59 -11.64
C LEU A 18 5.00 24.22 -12.03
N GLY A 19 4.57 23.60 -13.12
CA GLY A 19 5.11 22.37 -13.69
C GLY A 19 6.49 22.54 -14.34
N LEU A 20 6.69 23.63 -15.04
CA LEU A 20 7.91 23.91 -15.84
C LEU A 20 9.06 24.48 -15.01
N HIS A 21 8.78 25.19 -13.92
CA HIS A 21 9.75 25.92 -13.12
C HIS A 21 9.78 25.48 -11.65
N PRO A 22 10.19 24.24 -11.36
CA PRO A 22 10.27 23.73 -10.00
C PRO A 22 11.22 24.53 -9.09
N GLU A 23 12.24 25.15 -9.64
CA GLU A 23 13.24 25.96 -8.92
C GLU A 23 12.66 27.27 -8.35
N ARG A 24 11.61 27.82 -8.96
CA ARG A 24 10.97 29.07 -8.50
C ARG A 24 10.08 28.89 -7.26
N ARG A 25 9.90 27.68 -6.81
CA ARG A 25 8.90 27.32 -5.80
C ARG A 25 9.42 27.41 -4.38
N ALA A 26 10.75 27.34 -4.20
CA ALA A 26 11.38 27.53 -2.90
C ALA A 26 11.36 29.00 -2.46
N ASP A 27 11.34 29.95 -3.43
CA ASP A 27 11.47 31.39 -3.18
C ASP A 27 10.14 32.15 -3.23
N GLU A 28 9.08 31.58 -3.81
CA GLU A 28 7.77 32.23 -3.91
C GLU A 28 6.93 31.96 -2.65
N SER A 29 6.25 33.01 -2.18
CA SER A 29 5.26 33.07 -1.11
C SER A 29 4.53 31.75 -0.87
N PRO A 30 4.39 31.32 0.37
CA PRO A 30 4.22 29.89 0.69
C PRO A 30 3.11 29.25 -0.12
N PRO A 31 3.36 28.09 -0.75
CA PRO A 31 2.36 27.31 -1.49
C PRO A 31 1.04 27.11 -0.73
N LEU A 32 1.10 27.17 0.59
CA LEU A 32 -0.02 27.15 1.54
C LEU A 32 -1.07 28.25 1.31
N GLN A 33 -0.65 29.49 0.99
CA GLN A 33 -1.63 30.57 0.77
C GLN A 33 -2.35 30.38 -0.56
N ALA A 34 -1.64 29.98 -1.61
CA ALA A 34 -2.24 29.67 -2.90
C ALA A 34 -3.15 28.44 -2.84
N GLU A 35 -2.74 27.41 -2.09
CA GLU A 35 -3.54 26.21 -1.83
C GLU A 35 -4.83 26.54 -1.08
N ALA A 36 -4.72 27.27 0.04
CA ALA A 36 -5.88 27.66 0.85
C ALA A 36 -6.86 28.56 0.06
N ALA A 37 -6.33 29.51 -0.69
CA ALA A 37 -7.14 30.40 -1.51
C ALA A 37 -7.87 29.62 -2.63
N ALA A 38 -7.18 28.73 -3.33
CA ALA A 38 -7.78 27.91 -4.39
C ALA A 38 -8.81 26.92 -3.82
N TYR A 39 -8.54 26.33 -2.65
CA TYR A 39 -9.47 25.42 -1.99
C TYR A 39 -10.74 26.15 -1.53
N ASN A 40 -10.59 27.28 -0.82
CA ASN A 40 -11.73 28.06 -0.35
C ASN A 40 -12.58 28.58 -1.52
N GLN A 41 -11.94 29.00 -2.62
CA GLN A 41 -12.64 29.45 -3.81
C GLN A 41 -13.38 28.30 -4.49
N SER A 42 -12.77 27.10 -4.55
CA SER A 42 -13.42 25.92 -5.14
C SER A 42 -14.66 25.49 -4.36
N GLN A 43 -14.66 25.64 -3.03
CA GLN A 43 -15.81 25.37 -2.17
C GLN A 43 -16.94 26.38 -2.44
N ALA A 44 -16.60 27.68 -2.45
CA ALA A 44 -17.59 28.72 -2.73
C ALA A 44 -18.24 28.58 -4.12
N ASP A 45 -17.43 28.21 -5.13
CA ASP A 45 -17.96 28.02 -6.49
C ASP A 45 -18.71 26.68 -6.62
N ALA A 46 -18.40 25.66 -5.81
CA ALA A 46 -19.18 24.43 -5.72
C ALA A 46 -20.56 24.67 -5.11
N GLU A 47 -20.64 25.47 -4.04
CA GLU A 47 -21.95 25.88 -3.45
C GLU A 47 -22.80 26.68 -4.44
N ARG A 48 -22.17 27.57 -5.19
CA ARG A 48 -22.88 28.32 -6.27
C ARG A 48 -23.36 27.40 -7.40
N LEU A 49 -22.57 26.36 -7.71
CA LEU A 49 -22.91 25.35 -8.72
C LEU A 49 -24.20 24.61 -8.36
N GLU A 50 -24.38 24.28 -7.08
CA GLU A 50 -25.59 23.59 -6.60
C GLU A 50 -26.85 24.44 -6.72
N GLN A 51 -26.71 25.76 -6.69
CA GLN A 51 -27.80 26.71 -6.80
C GLN A 51 -28.23 27.00 -8.26
N LEU A 52 -27.44 26.58 -9.25
CA LEU A 52 -27.76 26.82 -10.66
C LEU A 52 -28.67 25.73 -11.25
N PRO A 53 -29.61 26.08 -12.16
CA PRO A 53 -30.35 25.08 -12.92
C PRO A 53 -29.45 24.10 -13.69
N GLU A 54 -29.88 22.85 -13.84
CA GLU A 54 -29.06 21.82 -14.45
C GLU A 54 -28.70 22.05 -15.92
N ASP A 55 -29.55 22.71 -16.65
CA ASP A 55 -29.44 23.04 -18.08
C ASP A 55 -28.71 24.36 -18.37
N ALA A 56 -28.29 25.09 -17.33
CA ALA A 56 -27.64 26.38 -17.52
C ALA A 56 -26.21 26.20 -18.09
N ALA A 57 -25.93 26.91 -19.20
CA ALA A 57 -24.57 26.95 -19.77
C ALA A 57 -23.52 27.47 -18.77
N ALA A 58 -23.92 28.34 -17.84
CA ALA A 58 -23.11 28.82 -16.73
C ALA A 58 -22.68 27.69 -15.79
N ARG A 59 -23.48 26.62 -15.64
CA ARG A 59 -23.19 25.49 -14.79
C ARG A 59 -21.97 24.68 -15.31
N ASP A 60 -21.87 24.44 -16.60
CA ASP A 60 -20.75 23.74 -17.18
C ASP A 60 -19.42 24.53 -17.08
N GLN A 61 -19.54 25.87 -17.24
CA GLN A 61 -18.39 26.75 -17.06
C GLN A 61 -17.92 26.78 -15.60
N LEU A 62 -18.85 26.84 -14.66
CA LEU A 62 -18.54 26.83 -13.23
C LEU A 62 -17.98 25.47 -12.80
N ARG A 63 -18.50 24.36 -13.34
CA ARG A 63 -17.89 23.01 -13.14
C ARG A 63 -16.45 22.96 -13.62
N THR A 64 -16.16 23.55 -14.77
CA THR A 64 -14.80 23.61 -15.31
C THR A 64 -13.88 24.41 -14.41
N LEU A 65 -14.36 25.55 -13.89
CA LEU A 65 -13.63 26.39 -12.95
C LEU A 65 -13.36 25.67 -11.63
N VAL A 66 -14.38 25.06 -11.02
CA VAL A 66 -14.24 24.28 -9.75
C VAL A 66 -13.20 23.17 -9.91
N ARG A 67 -13.22 22.46 -11.04
CA ARG A 67 -12.20 21.42 -11.32
C ARG A 67 -10.80 22.00 -11.45
N ALA A 68 -10.64 23.16 -12.10
CA ALA A 68 -9.35 23.82 -12.27
C ALA A 68 -8.81 24.34 -10.92
N GLU A 69 -9.65 24.96 -10.10
CA GLU A 69 -9.29 25.46 -8.77
C GLU A 69 -8.91 24.31 -7.82
N PHE A 70 -9.70 23.24 -7.81
CA PHE A 70 -9.36 22.03 -7.06
C PHE A 70 -8.05 21.42 -7.54
N GLY A 71 -7.84 21.34 -8.85
CA GLY A 71 -6.59 20.88 -9.44
C GLY A 71 -5.38 21.74 -9.04
N LEU A 72 -5.55 23.07 -8.98
CA LEU A 72 -4.49 23.97 -8.50
C LEU A 72 -4.18 23.75 -7.03
N ALA A 73 -5.20 23.60 -6.17
CA ALA A 73 -5.01 23.31 -4.76
C ALA A 73 -4.24 21.99 -4.53
N GLN A 74 -4.63 20.93 -5.26
CA GLN A 74 -3.93 19.64 -5.20
C GLN A 74 -2.49 19.77 -5.69
N TYR A 75 -2.23 20.55 -6.72
CA TYR A 75 -0.90 20.75 -7.25
C TYR A 75 0.00 21.56 -6.31
N ALA A 76 -0.51 22.64 -5.72
CA ALA A 76 0.21 23.43 -4.72
C ALA A 76 0.58 22.60 -3.49
N ARG A 77 -0.35 21.74 -3.06
CA ARG A 77 -0.11 20.78 -1.97
C ARG A 77 0.99 19.79 -2.32
N LEU A 78 0.95 19.22 -3.52
CA LEU A 78 2.00 18.32 -4.03
C LEU A 78 3.37 18.96 -3.97
N LEU A 79 3.48 20.22 -4.38
CA LEU A 79 4.73 20.97 -4.38
C LEU A 79 5.26 21.23 -2.99
N ARG A 80 4.39 21.65 -2.08
CA ARG A 80 4.75 21.81 -0.67
C ARG A 80 5.32 20.53 -0.11
N ASP A 81 4.61 19.41 -0.34
CA ASP A 81 4.99 18.12 0.16
C ASP A 81 6.33 17.65 -0.43
N GLN A 82 6.62 17.97 -1.70
CA GLN A 82 7.94 17.74 -2.30
C GLN A 82 9.05 18.59 -1.69
N CYS A 83 8.79 19.87 -1.40
CA CYS A 83 9.75 20.73 -0.73
C CYS A 83 10.06 20.23 0.69
N ASP A 84 9.03 19.85 1.43
CA ASP A 84 9.17 19.29 2.77
C ASP A 84 9.96 17.96 2.76
N TYR A 85 9.81 17.15 1.72
CA TYR A 85 10.59 15.93 1.49
C TYR A 85 12.07 16.24 1.24
N LEU A 86 12.36 17.19 0.35
CA LEU A 86 13.74 17.60 0.03
C LEU A 86 14.46 18.23 1.22
N ASP A 87 13.73 18.89 2.11
CA ASP A 87 14.26 19.48 3.34
C ASP A 87 14.59 18.43 4.43
N ALA A 88 14.40 17.12 4.14
CA ALA A 88 14.66 15.99 5.04
C ALA A 88 14.01 16.14 6.44
N ARG A 89 12.91 16.88 6.53
CA ARG A 89 12.21 17.13 7.80
C ARG A 89 11.37 15.94 8.25
N HIS A 90 11.35 14.87 7.46
CA HIS A 90 10.52 13.71 7.69
C HIS A 90 11.38 12.46 7.81
N GLY A 91 11.01 11.61 8.76
CA GLY A 91 11.75 10.45 9.19
C GLY A 91 12.11 9.49 8.05
N GLY A 92 13.01 8.58 8.34
CA GLY A 92 13.56 7.65 7.36
C GLY A 92 12.51 6.85 6.61
N MET A 93 12.81 6.56 5.35
CA MET A 93 11.98 5.75 4.47
C MET A 93 12.67 4.42 4.19
N ALA A 94 11.91 3.39 3.84
CA ALA A 94 12.49 2.16 3.35
C ALA A 94 13.15 2.41 1.99
N PHE A 95 14.41 2.03 1.87
CA PHE A 95 15.16 2.17 0.61
C PHE A 95 14.43 1.50 -0.57
N ASP A 96 13.80 0.36 -0.32
CA ASP A 96 13.07 -0.39 -1.35
C ASP A 96 11.84 0.37 -1.85
N SER A 97 11.19 1.11 -0.95
CA SER A 97 10.04 1.93 -1.30
C SER A 97 10.44 3.11 -2.20
N GLU A 98 11.60 3.73 -1.95
CA GLU A 98 12.18 4.76 -2.82
C GLU A 98 12.65 4.18 -4.16
N LEU A 99 13.32 3.03 -4.12
CA LEU A 99 13.79 2.36 -5.33
C LEU A 99 12.64 2.00 -6.27
N ALA A 100 11.48 1.68 -5.74
CA ALA A 100 10.28 1.43 -6.53
C ALA A 100 9.86 2.63 -7.40
N LEU A 101 10.19 3.83 -6.97
CA LEU A 101 9.82 5.09 -7.63
C LEU A 101 10.95 5.72 -8.46
N VAL A 102 12.14 5.11 -8.51
CA VAL A 102 13.32 5.69 -9.17
C VAL A 102 13.13 6.03 -10.65
N ARG A 103 12.19 5.38 -11.33
CA ARG A 103 11.84 5.65 -12.73
C ARG A 103 10.78 6.75 -12.91
N TRP A 104 10.23 7.25 -11.82
CA TRP A 104 9.31 8.37 -11.90
C TRP A 104 10.10 9.66 -12.20
N THR A 105 9.71 10.36 -13.24
CA THR A 105 10.08 11.75 -13.43
C THR A 105 9.25 12.60 -12.45
N VAL A 106 9.70 13.78 -12.10
CA VAL A 106 9.25 14.67 -11.00
C VAL A 106 7.73 14.95 -10.92
N HIS A 107 6.90 14.30 -11.71
CA HIS A 107 5.43 14.47 -11.72
C HIS A 107 4.73 13.41 -10.86
N PHE A 108 4.88 13.54 -9.56
CA PHE A 108 4.16 12.70 -8.61
C PHE A 108 2.71 13.21 -8.47
N HIS A 109 1.77 12.57 -9.14
CA HIS A 109 0.38 13.03 -9.21
C HIS A 109 -0.56 12.45 -8.16
N ASN A 110 -0.07 11.66 -7.21
CA ASN A 110 -0.93 10.96 -6.25
C ASN A 110 -0.39 11.04 -4.82
N PHE A 111 -0.25 12.25 -4.32
CA PHE A 111 0.02 12.45 -2.90
C PHE A 111 -1.21 12.16 -2.07
N VAL A 112 -1.06 11.34 -1.02
CA VAL A 112 -2.01 11.26 0.07
C VAL A 112 -1.34 11.92 1.27
N SER A 113 -1.80 13.06 1.71
CA SER A 113 -1.35 13.68 2.95
C SER A 113 -2.37 13.43 4.04
N GLY A 114 -1.90 12.97 5.18
CA GLY A 114 -2.73 12.69 6.34
C GLY A 114 -3.01 11.20 6.53
N ASN A 115 -3.04 10.75 7.77
CA ASN A 115 -3.44 9.40 8.12
C ASN A 115 -4.95 9.26 7.93
N PRO A 116 -5.46 8.46 6.98
CA PRO A 116 -6.90 8.31 6.76
C PRO A 116 -7.64 7.66 7.96
N TYR A 117 -6.88 7.08 8.91
CA TYR A 117 -7.43 6.41 10.10
C TYR A 117 -7.19 7.16 11.41
N ALA A 118 -6.43 8.24 11.40
CA ALA A 118 -6.25 9.08 12.57
C ALA A 118 -7.43 10.04 12.67
N GLY A 119 -8.41 9.72 13.46
CA GLY A 119 -9.43 10.65 13.93
C GLY A 119 -8.87 11.73 14.88
N GLY A 120 -7.69 12.28 14.58
CA GLY A 120 -7.02 13.33 15.33
C GLY A 120 -5.89 13.88 14.48
N ALA A 121 -5.67 15.19 14.55
CA ALA A 121 -4.56 15.85 13.89
C ALA A 121 -3.24 15.13 14.23
N ALA A 122 -2.70 14.40 13.26
CA ALA A 122 -1.36 13.83 13.41
C ALA A 122 -0.39 14.99 13.59
N PRO A 123 0.35 15.06 14.69
CA PRO A 123 1.39 16.06 14.85
C PRO A 123 2.52 15.69 13.90
N GLY A 124 2.73 16.49 12.92
CA GLY A 124 3.79 16.28 11.94
C GLY A 124 3.25 15.86 10.56
N ARG A 125 3.80 16.48 9.57
CA ARG A 125 3.49 16.22 8.16
C ARG A 125 4.08 14.87 7.79
N THR A 126 3.23 13.89 7.58
CA THR A 126 3.64 12.57 7.08
C THR A 126 3.53 12.59 5.56
N HIS A 127 4.63 12.32 4.87
CA HIS A 127 4.70 12.35 3.43
C HIS A 127 4.93 10.95 2.89
N TRP A 128 3.88 10.38 2.36
CA TRP A 128 3.91 9.15 1.57
C TRP A 128 3.19 9.37 0.25
N PHE A 129 3.46 8.53 -0.72
CA PHE A 129 2.72 8.49 -1.97
C PHE A 129 1.66 7.40 -1.94
N ALA A 130 0.50 7.65 -2.50
CA ALA A 130 -0.41 6.56 -2.83
C ALA A 130 0.29 5.63 -3.84
N ASN A 131 0.40 4.35 -3.49
CA ASN A 131 1.06 3.40 -4.36
C ASN A 131 0.29 3.25 -5.68
N PRO A 132 0.90 3.58 -6.84
CA PRO A 132 0.22 3.50 -8.13
C PRO A 132 -0.18 2.09 -8.54
N LEU A 133 0.45 1.07 -7.94
CA LEU A 133 0.18 -0.34 -8.18
C LEU A 133 -0.88 -0.92 -7.24
N PHE A 134 -1.27 -0.19 -6.21
CA PHE A 134 -2.32 -0.61 -5.28
C PHE A 134 -3.62 -0.94 -6.01
N TYR A 135 -4.28 -2.04 -5.66
CA TYR A 135 -5.50 -2.49 -6.35
C TYR A 135 -6.60 -1.43 -6.41
N GLY A 136 -6.70 -0.59 -5.37
CA GLY A 136 -7.67 0.51 -5.30
C GLY A 136 -7.32 1.73 -6.15
N ALA A 137 -6.11 1.82 -6.71
CA ALA A 137 -5.70 2.94 -7.55
C ALA A 137 -6.35 2.94 -8.95
N GLY A 138 -7.02 1.85 -9.32
CA GLY A 138 -7.73 1.72 -10.60
C GLY A 138 -6.85 1.77 -11.85
N ARG A 139 -5.52 1.75 -11.69
CA ARG A 139 -4.57 1.83 -12.81
C ARG A 139 -4.18 0.43 -13.30
N PRO A 140 -4.17 0.21 -14.61
CA PRO A 140 -3.66 -1.04 -15.16
C PRO A 140 -2.16 -1.16 -14.87
N VAL A 141 -1.74 -2.33 -14.44
CA VAL A 141 -0.33 -2.67 -14.32
C VAL A 141 0.13 -3.23 -15.66
N GLY A 142 1.24 -2.70 -16.15
CA GLY A 142 1.83 -3.14 -17.40
C GLY A 142 3.31 -2.77 -17.49
N PRO A 143 4.01 -3.24 -18.52
CA PRO A 143 5.44 -2.98 -18.71
C PRO A 143 5.81 -1.48 -18.79
N SER A 144 4.85 -0.64 -19.12
CA SER A 144 5.01 0.82 -19.17
C SER A 144 4.85 1.53 -17.84
N SER A 145 4.49 0.82 -16.75
CA SER A 145 4.44 1.42 -15.42
C SER A 145 5.82 1.92 -15.01
N PRO A 146 5.96 3.18 -14.58
CA PRO A 146 7.23 3.67 -14.04
C PRO A 146 7.53 3.12 -12.63
N THR A 147 6.52 2.58 -11.93
CA THR A 147 6.70 1.99 -10.60
C THR A 147 7.23 0.56 -10.75
N MET A 148 8.33 0.28 -10.06
CA MET A 148 8.92 -1.06 -10.00
C MET A 148 8.40 -1.81 -8.77
N MET A 149 8.17 -3.11 -8.90
CA MET A 149 7.83 -3.98 -7.77
C MET A 149 9.11 -4.46 -7.10
N VAL A 150 9.56 -3.72 -6.09
CA VAL A 150 10.81 -4.02 -5.37
C VAL A 150 10.50 -4.87 -4.13
N VAL A 151 11.18 -5.99 -4.00
CA VAL A 151 11.19 -6.87 -2.83
C VAL A 151 12.63 -7.22 -2.53
N ARG A 152 13.01 -7.21 -1.28
CA ARG A 152 14.40 -7.39 -0.84
C ARG A 152 14.71 -8.86 -0.59
N LEU A 153 15.60 -9.43 -1.38
CA LEU A 153 16.20 -10.74 -1.09
C LEU A 153 17.36 -10.55 -0.12
N ASP A 154 17.05 -10.51 1.16
CA ASP A 154 18.00 -10.20 2.23
C ASP A 154 17.67 -10.99 3.52
N GLY A 155 18.52 -10.93 4.52
CA GLY A 155 18.33 -11.60 5.81
C GLY A 155 19.47 -11.34 6.78
N PRO A 156 19.34 -11.84 8.03
CA PRO A 156 20.36 -11.72 9.07
C PRO A 156 21.73 -12.24 8.63
N THR A 157 21.77 -13.35 7.89
CA THR A 157 22.99 -13.95 7.37
C THR A 157 22.83 -14.44 5.93
N PRO A 158 23.89 -14.57 5.14
CA PRO A 158 23.84 -15.19 3.82
C PRO A 158 23.33 -16.63 3.82
N ALA A 159 23.48 -17.37 4.92
CA ALA A 159 22.96 -18.72 5.06
C ALA A 159 21.44 -18.72 5.10
N ILE A 160 20.83 -17.79 5.84
CA ILE A 160 19.37 -17.62 5.90
C ILE A 160 18.81 -17.27 4.53
N VAL A 161 19.44 -16.34 3.79
CA VAL A 161 19.00 -16.00 2.43
C VAL A 161 19.04 -17.23 1.49
N LYS A 162 20.09 -18.04 1.56
CA LYS A 162 20.18 -19.29 0.79
C LYS A 162 19.07 -20.28 1.17
N THR A 163 18.79 -20.39 2.47
CA THR A 163 17.70 -21.24 2.97
C THR A 163 16.35 -20.74 2.48
N MET A 164 16.11 -19.45 2.55
CA MET A 164 14.91 -18.79 2.03
C MET A 164 14.65 -19.16 0.56
N ILE A 165 15.65 -19.01 -0.30
CA ILE A 165 15.54 -19.40 -1.72
C ILE A 165 15.27 -20.90 -1.86
N ALA A 166 16.03 -21.74 -1.17
CA ALA A 166 15.92 -23.19 -1.28
C ALA A 166 14.56 -23.71 -0.77
N THR A 167 14.04 -23.15 0.30
CA THR A 167 12.72 -23.49 0.85
C THR A 167 11.58 -23.00 -0.03
N GLY A 168 11.71 -21.77 -0.58
CA GLY A 168 10.78 -21.22 -1.54
C GLY A 168 10.66 -22.08 -2.80
N LEU A 169 11.78 -22.44 -3.42
CA LEU A 169 11.79 -23.31 -4.60
C LEU A 169 11.15 -24.68 -4.33
N ARG A 170 11.40 -25.26 -3.12
CA ARG A 170 10.74 -26.53 -2.75
C ARG A 170 9.22 -26.38 -2.60
N ALA A 171 8.78 -25.30 -1.96
CA ALA A 171 7.35 -25.02 -1.81
C ALA A 171 6.68 -24.78 -3.15
N GLU A 172 7.33 -24.09 -4.10
CA GLU A 172 6.80 -23.94 -5.46
C GLU A 172 6.68 -25.24 -6.24
N ALA A 173 7.64 -26.15 -6.04
CA ALA A 173 7.65 -27.44 -6.73
C ALA A 173 6.63 -28.44 -6.15
N ASN A 174 6.51 -28.47 -4.81
CA ASN A 174 5.74 -29.50 -4.10
C ASN A 174 4.42 -28.98 -3.51
N GLY A 175 4.19 -27.66 -3.54
CA GLY A 175 3.13 -26.97 -2.82
C GLY A 175 3.56 -26.58 -1.40
N LEU A 176 3.06 -25.45 -0.93
CA LEU A 176 3.18 -25.03 0.46
C LEU A 176 2.01 -25.61 1.27
N HIS A 177 2.30 -26.46 2.21
CA HIS A 177 1.33 -27.13 3.05
C HIS A 177 1.59 -26.82 4.51
N GLY A 178 0.54 -26.68 5.29
CA GLY A 178 0.61 -26.45 6.73
C GLY A 178 -0.52 -25.58 7.24
N ARG A 179 -0.48 -25.33 8.54
CA ARG A 179 -1.46 -24.51 9.26
C ARG A 179 -1.38 -23.05 8.90
N ILE A 180 -2.51 -22.37 8.92
CA ILE A 180 -2.63 -20.91 8.82
C ILE A 180 -2.94 -20.37 10.21
N VAL A 181 -2.01 -19.61 10.78
CA VAL A 181 -2.17 -19.01 12.11
C VAL A 181 -2.54 -17.54 11.95
N ILE A 182 -3.64 -17.14 12.55
CA ILE A 182 -4.15 -15.78 12.56
C ILE A 182 -4.29 -15.36 14.02
N ASP A 183 -3.44 -14.43 14.45
CA ASP A 183 -3.29 -13.96 15.82
C ASP A 183 -3.79 -12.50 15.91
N SER A 184 -5.01 -12.33 16.39
CA SER A 184 -5.75 -11.07 16.50
C SER A 184 -5.77 -10.58 17.93
N LEU A 185 -5.70 -9.27 18.17
CA LEU A 185 -5.87 -8.68 19.51
C LEU A 185 -7.33 -8.73 20.01
N GLY A 186 -8.27 -9.19 19.19
CA GLY A 186 -9.68 -9.27 19.56
C GLY A 186 -10.43 -7.95 19.57
N TYR A 187 -9.82 -6.86 19.08
CA TYR A 187 -10.48 -5.55 19.08
C TYR A 187 -11.57 -5.47 18.01
N VAL A 188 -12.68 -4.85 18.38
CA VAL A 188 -13.81 -4.59 17.49
C VAL A 188 -13.84 -3.11 17.12
N PRO A 189 -14.02 -2.75 15.83
CA PRO A 189 -14.10 -1.36 15.42
C PRO A 189 -15.14 -0.56 16.24
N GLY A 190 -14.70 0.58 16.77
CA GLY A 190 -15.52 1.46 17.60
C GLY A 190 -15.69 1.01 19.06
N GLN A 191 -15.10 -0.11 19.46
CA GLN A 191 -15.14 -0.65 20.83
C GLN A 191 -13.73 -0.82 21.42
N GLU A 192 -12.74 -0.24 20.78
CA GLU A 192 -11.34 -0.33 21.22
C GLU A 192 -11.11 0.42 22.52
N PRO A 193 -10.21 -0.09 23.39
CA PRO A 193 -9.79 0.65 24.58
C PRO A 193 -9.21 2.03 24.24
N GLU A 194 -9.20 2.90 25.25
CA GLU A 194 -8.56 4.21 25.11
C GLU A 194 -7.09 4.06 24.68
N GLY A 195 -6.66 4.88 23.73
CA GLY A 195 -5.32 4.81 23.12
C GLY A 195 -5.13 3.70 22.07
N LYS A 196 -6.16 2.89 21.78
CA LYS A 196 -6.15 1.84 20.76
C LYS A 196 -7.15 2.08 19.62
N LYS A 197 -7.68 3.29 19.52
CA LYS A 197 -8.64 3.65 18.46
C LYS A 197 -8.08 3.39 17.08
N GLY A 198 -8.87 2.70 16.24
CA GLY A 198 -8.50 2.30 14.88
C GLY A 198 -7.83 0.91 14.79
N TYR A 199 -7.39 0.31 15.89
CA TYR A 199 -6.79 -1.04 15.88
C TYR A 199 -7.83 -2.10 15.50
N GLY A 200 -9.08 -1.94 15.94
CA GLY A 200 -10.19 -2.83 15.59
C GLY A 200 -10.44 -2.92 14.08
N VAL A 201 -10.11 -1.87 13.33
CA VAL A 201 -10.21 -1.88 11.85
C VAL A 201 -9.22 -2.88 11.25
N TYR A 202 -7.99 -2.97 11.77
CA TYR A 202 -7.03 -3.96 11.31
C TYR A 202 -7.40 -5.37 11.78
N ASP A 203 -7.81 -5.53 13.04
CA ASP A 203 -8.32 -6.79 13.57
C ASP A 203 -9.51 -7.33 12.75
N GLN A 204 -10.33 -6.43 12.21
CA GLN A 204 -11.40 -6.84 11.30
C GLN A 204 -10.85 -7.51 10.04
N THR A 205 -9.69 -7.08 9.52
CA THR A 205 -9.06 -7.73 8.36
C THR A 205 -8.62 -9.16 8.67
N LEU A 206 -8.18 -9.43 9.90
CA LEU A 206 -7.83 -10.77 10.38
C LEU A 206 -9.06 -11.67 10.48
N ARG A 207 -10.17 -11.14 11.04
CA ARG A 207 -11.45 -11.86 11.07
C ARG A 207 -11.99 -12.15 9.67
N GLU A 208 -11.87 -11.19 8.74
CA GLU A 208 -12.28 -11.40 7.34
C GLU A 208 -11.41 -12.45 6.65
N LEU A 209 -10.10 -12.46 6.89
CA LEU A 209 -9.23 -13.53 6.39
C LEU A 209 -9.71 -14.90 6.90
N ARG A 210 -9.97 -15.04 8.22
CA ARG A 210 -10.55 -16.26 8.78
C ARG A 210 -11.85 -16.65 8.09
N ASN A 211 -12.75 -15.68 7.84
CA ASN A 211 -14.03 -15.93 7.19
C ASN A 211 -13.87 -16.41 5.74
N ILE A 212 -12.92 -15.82 4.97
CA ILE A 212 -12.58 -16.26 3.61
C ILE A 212 -12.12 -17.73 3.59
N LEU A 213 -11.40 -18.16 4.64
CA LEU A 213 -10.86 -19.51 4.75
C LEU A 213 -11.85 -20.50 5.39
N SER A 214 -12.89 -20.02 6.05
CA SER A 214 -13.87 -20.84 6.73
C SER A 214 -14.59 -21.79 5.78
N GLY A 215 -14.75 -23.05 6.22
CA GLY A 215 -15.43 -24.08 5.44
C GLY A 215 -14.62 -24.65 4.26
N ARG A 216 -13.34 -24.30 4.14
CA ARG A 216 -12.46 -24.85 3.10
C ARG A 216 -11.70 -26.06 3.64
N PRO A 217 -11.88 -27.26 3.04
CA PRO A 217 -11.28 -28.49 3.57
C PRO A 217 -9.73 -28.46 3.57
N ALA A 218 -9.12 -27.67 2.71
CA ALA A 218 -7.68 -27.56 2.60
C ALA A 218 -7.06 -26.55 3.59
N ALA A 219 -7.87 -25.76 4.29
CA ALA A 219 -7.42 -24.71 5.20
C ALA A 219 -7.50 -25.18 6.65
N ASP A 220 -6.37 -25.57 7.25
CA ASP A 220 -6.22 -25.77 8.70
C ASP A 220 -5.93 -24.40 9.32
N VAL A 221 -6.95 -23.75 9.89
CA VAL A 221 -6.87 -22.39 10.43
C VAL A 221 -6.92 -22.43 11.96
N MET A 222 -5.86 -21.94 12.58
CA MET A 222 -5.83 -21.56 13.98
C MET A 222 -6.08 -20.06 14.10
N PHE A 223 -7.13 -19.66 14.81
CA PHE A 223 -7.44 -18.25 15.07
C PHE A 223 -7.38 -17.98 16.57
N ASP A 224 -6.49 -17.09 16.97
CA ASP A 224 -6.52 -16.49 18.31
C ASP A 224 -7.16 -15.09 18.23
N GLY A 225 -8.06 -14.80 19.14
CA GLY A 225 -8.77 -13.52 19.26
C GLY A 225 -8.56 -12.89 20.64
N THR A 226 -7.43 -13.18 21.29
CA THR A 226 -7.09 -12.64 22.60
C THR A 226 -6.00 -11.55 22.48
N PRO A 227 -5.93 -10.62 23.43
CA PRO A 227 -4.89 -9.57 23.38
C PRO A 227 -3.50 -10.07 23.81
N ASP A 228 -3.39 -11.30 24.29
CA ASP A 228 -2.14 -11.89 24.72
C ASP A 228 -1.37 -12.46 23.52
N LEU A 229 -0.04 -12.38 23.56
CA LEU A 229 0.79 -13.02 22.56
C LEU A 229 0.66 -14.55 22.64
N LEU A 230 0.64 -15.19 21.48
CA LEU A 230 0.77 -16.65 21.44
C LEU A 230 2.05 -17.08 22.15
N PRO A 231 2.01 -18.13 23.00
CA PRO A 231 3.20 -18.65 23.64
C PRO A 231 4.15 -19.30 22.64
N ALA A 232 5.40 -19.49 23.03
CA ALA A 232 6.37 -20.20 22.21
C ALA A 232 5.86 -21.58 21.81
N HIS A 233 6.06 -21.95 20.53
CA HIS A 233 5.65 -23.24 19.97
C HIS A 233 4.14 -23.55 20.11
N ALA A 234 3.31 -22.51 20.03
CA ALA A 234 1.85 -22.67 20.10
C ALA A 234 1.26 -23.41 18.88
N ALA A 235 1.95 -23.37 17.75
CA ALA A 235 1.53 -24.05 16.53
C ALA A 235 2.71 -24.65 15.79
N ASP A 236 2.51 -25.87 15.31
CA ASP A 236 3.47 -26.62 14.49
C ASP A 236 3.10 -26.60 13.00
N ASN A 237 4.08 -26.85 12.14
CA ASN A 237 3.94 -26.93 10.69
C ASN A 237 3.16 -25.75 10.09
N VAL A 238 3.56 -24.52 10.44
CA VAL A 238 2.85 -23.30 10.05
C VAL A 238 3.30 -22.84 8.67
N ALA A 239 2.39 -22.84 7.70
CA ALA A 239 2.61 -22.35 6.33
C ALA A 239 2.41 -20.83 6.22
N LEU A 240 1.41 -20.28 6.89
CA LEU A 240 1.14 -18.84 6.91
C LEU A 240 0.92 -18.37 8.35
N TYR A 241 1.50 -17.24 8.69
CA TYR A 241 1.28 -16.55 9.96
C TYR A 241 0.91 -15.08 9.71
N CYS A 242 -0.11 -14.61 10.38
CA CYS A 242 -0.40 -13.19 10.47
C CYS A 242 -0.84 -12.84 11.89
N GLY A 243 -0.04 -12.00 12.54
CA GLY A 243 -0.34 -11.57 13.92
C GLY A 243 0.15 -10.15 14.20
N TRP A 244 -0.10 -9.67 15.40
CA TRP A 244 0.37 -8.41 15.94
C TRP A 244 0.24 -8.40 17.47
N TYR A 245 1.05 -7.86 18.24
CA TYR A 245 1.64 -6.60 18.41
C TYR A 245 3.08 -6.73 18.98
N ALA A 246 3.36 -6.32 20.22
CA ALA A 246 4.63 -6.41 20.93
C ALA A 246 5.86 -5.95 20.11
N VAL A 247 6.04 -4.64 20.05
CA VAL A 247 7.23 -4.04 19.43
C VAL A 247 8.49 -4.56 20.15
N ASN A 248 9.49 -5.02 19.38
CA ASN A 248 10.75 -5.58 19.90
C ASN A 248 10.57 -6.72 20.90
N GLY A 249 9.53 -7.52 20.71
CA GLY A 249 9.20 -8.63 21.62
C GLY A 249 8.94 -9.91 20.86
N TYR A 250 9.85 -10.35 19.98
CA TYR A 250 9.70 -11.59 19.24
C TYR A 250 9.52 -12.78 20.17
N VAL A 251 8.51 -13.59 19.88
CA VAL A 251 8.25 -14.88 20.50
C VAL A 251 8.24 -15.93 19.39
N PRO A 252 9.00 -17.05 19.49
CA PRO A 252 8.95 -18.12 18.50
C PRO A 252 7.64 -18.94 18.65
N CYS A 253 6.52 -18.30 18.37
CA CYS A 253 5.18 -18.86 18.59
C CYS A 253 4.81 -19.97 17.61
N CYS A 254 5.55 -20.13 16.51
CA CYS A 254 5.25 -21.07 15.45
C CYS A 254 6.49 -21.85 15.02
N ASP A 255 6.33 -23.15 14.81
CA ASP A 255 7.30 -23.96 14.07
C ASP A 255 6.92 -23.94 12.58
N PHE A 256 7.73 -23.28 11.76
CA PHE A 256 7.36 -22.96 10.38
C PHE A 256 7.62 -24.11 9.40
N ALA A 257 6.66 -24.31 8.50
CA ALA A 257 6.82 -25.15 7.34
C ALA A 257 7.85 -24.59 6.36
N SER A 258 8.52 -25.48 5.59
CA SER A 258 9.48 -25.07 4.56
C SER A 258 8.80 -24.20 3.50
N GLY A 259 9.23 -22.95 3.35
CA GLY A 259 8.64 -21.98 2.43
C GLY A 259 7.55 -21.10 3.06
N ALA A 260 7.36 -21.14 4.37
CA ALA A 260 6.34 -20.35 5.06
C ALA A 260 6.44 -18.84 4.77
N VAL A 261 5.30 -18.17 4.79
CA VAL A 261 5.17 -16.71 4.67
C VAL A 261 4.54 -16.15 5.93
N ALA A 262 5.17 -15.15 6.52
CA ALA A 262 4.71 -14.59 7.79
C ALA A 262 4.70 -13.06 7.75
N MET A 263 3.70 -12.45 8.39
CA MET A 263 3.63 -11.02 8.62
C MET A 263 3.25 -10.74 10.06
N HIS A 264 4.08 -10.00 10.78
CA HIS A 264 3.75 -9.55 12.13
C HIS A 264 3.66 -8.02 12.16
N VAL A 265 2.50 -7.52 12.54
CA VAL A 265 2.17 -6.08 12.53
C VAL A 265 2.71 -5.43 13.79
N ALA A 266 3.89 -4.89 13.69
CA ALA A 266 4.52 -4.07 14.72
C ALA A 266 5.49 -3.09 14.08
N SER A 267 5.69 -1.93 14.72
CA SER A 267 6.66 -0.93 14.29
C SER A 267 8.10 -1.45 14.41
N TYR A 268 8.99 -0.94 13.58
CA TYR A 268 10.45 -1.18 13.64
C TYR A 268 10.91 -2.62 13.35
N THR A 269 10.05 -3.50 12.86
CA THR A 269 10.38 -4.93 12.71
C THR A 269 11.52 -5.21 11.73
N LEU A 270 11.81 -4.29 10.80
CA LEU A 270 12.88 -4.37 9.81
C LEU A 270 13.89 -3.22 9.89
N THR A 271 14.00 -2.54 11.01
CA THR A 271 14.96 -1.43 11.19
C THR A 271 16.40 -1.88 10.92
N THR A 272 16.75 -3.08 11.35
CA THR A 272 18.04 -3.68 11.05
C THR A 272 17.93 -5.21 11.03
N LEU A 273 18.46 -5.82 9.97
CA LEU A 273 18.46 -7.27 9.81
C LEU A 273 19.69 -7.96 10.43
N ARG A 274 20.79 -7.22 10.66
CA ARG A 274 22.11 -7.79 10.98
C ARG A 274 22.60 -7.51 12.40
N GLN A 275 21.77 -6.84 13.18
CA GLN A 275 22.11 -6.58 14.59
C GLN A 275 21.88 -7.85 15.43
N THR A 276 22.81 -8.15 16.32
CA THR A 276 22.69 -9.28 17.24
C THR A 276 23.03 -8.82 18.66
N PRO A 277 22.19 -9.07 19.69
CA PRO A 277 20.87 -9.70 19.58
C PRO A 277 19.85 -8.77 18.91
N ASN A 278 18.85 -9.33 18.26
CA ASN A 278 17.79 -8.58 17.61
C ASN A 278 16.40 -9.12 18.03
N PRO A 279 15.64 -8.37 18.83
CA PRO A 279 14.31 -8.79 19.29
C PRO A 279 13.20 -8.50 18.29
N ASN A 280 13.53 -8.06 17.08
CA ASN A 280 12.55 -7.66 16.07
C ASN A 280 11.86 -8.87 15.45
N TRP A 281 10.56 -8.77 15.25
CA TRP A 281 9.74 -9.85 14.72
C TRP A 281 10.21 -10.36 13.36
N ALA A 282 10.48 -9.48 12.40
CA ALA A 282 10.91 -9.93 11.08
C ALA A 282 12.22 -10.69 11.10
N VAL A 283 13.16 -10.32 11.98
CA VAL A 283 14.44 -11.04 12.14
C VAL A 283 14.20 -12.39 12.74
N GLY A 284 13.44 -12.49 13.84
CA GLY A 284 13.11 -13.76 14.48
C GLY A 284 12.38 -14.71 13.52
N LEU A 285 11.41 -14.21 12.76
CA LEU A 285 10.71 -15.00 11.74
C LEU A 285 11.67 -15.57 10.68
N LEU A 286 12.63 -14.76 10.20
CA LEU A 286 13.62 -15.20 9.22
C LEU A 286 14.61 -16.20 9.83
N ASP A 287 15.02 -16.02 11.10
CA ASP A 287 15.87 -16.97 11.82
C ASP A 287 15.15 -18.32 12.02
N ASP A 288 13.85 -18.31 12.25
CA ASP A 288 13.01 -19.51 12.38
C ASP A 288 12.59 -20.12 11.03
N GLY A 289 13.16 -19.64 9.91
CA GLY A 289 13.08 -20.28 8.60
C GLY A 289 11.94 -19.83 7.70
N VAL A 290 11.27 -18.72 8.01
CA VAL A 290 10.28 -18.11 7.12
C VAL A 290 10.94 -17.67 5.82
N ALA A 291 10.30 -17.96 4.69
CA ALA A 291 10.82 -17.62 3.36
C ALA A 291 10.46 -16.18 2.90
N ALA A 292 9.45 -15.58 3.51
CA ALA A 292 9.09 -14.19 3.23
C ALA A 292 8.39 -13.53 4.42
N THR A 293 8.70 -12.25 4.64
CA THR A 293 8.06 -11.42 5.67
C THR A 293 7.88 -9.97 5.21
N ILE A 294 6.94 -9.26 5.81
CA ILE A 294 6.65 -7.85 5.55
C ILE A 294 6.78 -7.10 6.87
N GLY A 295 7.39 -5.93 6.82
CA GLY A 295 7.49 -5.09 8.00
C GLY A 295 8.04 -3.70 7.71
N PRO A 296 7.95 -2.79 8.69
CA PRO A 296 8.46 -1.44 8.56
C PRO A 296 9.88 -1.28 9.10
N VAL A 297 10.58 -0.30 8.53
CA VAL A 297 11.90 0.12 9.02
C VAL A 297 11.81 1.14 10.16
N GLN A 298 10.64 1.74 10.38
CA GLN A 298 10.34 2.67 11.48
C GLN A 298 8.88 2.54 11.93
N GLU A 299 8.23 3.64 12.36
CA GLU A 299 6.80 3.72 12.69
C GLU A 299 5.97 4.07 11.43
N PRO A 300 5.39 3.09 10.73
CA PRO A 300 4.74 3.32 9.45
C PRO A 300 3.30 3.79 9.57
N PHE A 301 2.76 3.76 10.77
CA PHE A 301 1.33 3.75 11.08
C PHE A 301 0.59 2.50 10.53
N LEU A 302 -0.47 2.13 11.19
CA LEU A 302 -1.20 0.89 10.91
C LEU A 302 -1.78 0.81 9.49
N PHE A 303 -2.18 1.94 8.93
CA PHE A 303 -2.76 2.01 7.58
C PHE A 303 -1.78 1.61 6.47
N ALA A 304 -0.47 1.69 6.72
CA ALA A 304 0.55 1.33 5.73
C ALA A 304 0.80 -0.18 5.64
N PHE A 305 0.29 -0.96 6.58
CA PHE A 305 0.39 -2.42 6.43
C PHE A 305 -0.59 -2.94 5.38
N PRO A 306 -0.17 -3.87 4.51
CA PRO A 306 -1.10 -4.62 3.70
C PRO A 306 -2.20 -5.24 4.58
N ARG A 307 -3.44 -5.12 4.16
CA ARG A 307 -4.55 -5.77 4.86
C ARG A 307 -4.40 -7.29 4.77
N ALA A 308 -4.61 -7.98 5.87
CA ALA A 308 -4.49 -9.44 5.90
C ALA A 308 -5.49 -10.12 4.94
N ASP A 309 -6.71 -9.60 4.85
CA ASP A 309 -7.79 -10.08 3.96
C ASP A 309 -7.63 -9.65 2.48
N ASP A 310 -6.51 -9.01 2.16
CA ASP A 310 -6.10 -8.71 0.78
C ASP A 310 -4.83 -9.49 0.40
N PHE A 311 -3.76 -9.38 1.19
CA PHE A 311 -2.47 -9.96 0.87
C PHE A 311 -2.50 -11.50 0.84
N PHE A 312 -2.97 -12.13 1.91
CA PHE A 312 -2.98 -13.60 1.98
C PHE A 312 -3.93 -14.25 0.99
N PRO A 313 -5.16 -13.75 0.75
CA PRO A 313 -6.01 -14.30 -0.31
C PRO A 313 -5.39 -14.24 -1.69
N LEU A 314 -4.69 -13.15 -2.06
CA LEU A 314 -3.97 -13.08 -3.33
C LEU A 314 -2.88 -14.15 -3.42
N LEU A 315 -2.08 -14.31 -2.36
CA LEU A 315 -1.02 -15.31 -2.28
C LEU A 315 -1.59 -16.74 -2.43
N LEU A 316 -2.71 -17.03 -1.75
CA LEU A 316 -3.39 -18.33 -1.76
C LEU A 316 -3.99 -18.72 -3.11
N THR A 317 -4.12 -17.77 -4.05
CA THR A 317 -4.53 -18.11 -5.43
C THR A 317 -3.44 -18.83 -6.22
N GLY A 318 -2.16 -18.71 -5.82
CA GLY A 318 -1.02 -19.21 -6.57
C GLY A 318 -0.85 -18.59 -7.96
N LYS A 319 -1.48 -17.43 -8.21
CA LYS A 319 -1.48 -16.75 -9.54
C LYS A 319 -0.55 -15.55 -9.59
N LEU A 320 -0.17 -15.03 -8.47
CA LEU A 320 0.67 -13.84 -8.31
C LEU A 320 1.93 -14.21 -7.53
N THR A 321 3.02 -13.56 -7.88
CA THR A 321 4.28 -13.65 -7.12
C THR A 321 4.18 -12.88 -5.81
N LEU A 322 5.13 -13.10 -4.89
CA LEU A 322 5.25 -12.34 -3.65
C LEU A 322 5.29 -10.83 -3.92
N ALA A 323 6.10 -10.40 -4.89
CA ALA A 323 6.20 -8.99 -5.25
C ALA A 323 4.87 -8.42 -5.76
N GLU A 324 4.16 -9.17 -6.59
CA GLU A 324 2.84 -8.75 -7.08
C GLU A 324 1.81 -8.69 -5.94
N CYS A 325 1.77 -9.69 -5.05
CA CYS A 325 0.88 -9.66 -3.90
C CYS A 325 1.17 -8.46 -2.99
N TYR A 326 2.44 -8.21 -2.66
CA TYR A 326 2.84 -7.09 -1.81
C TYR A 326 2.46 -5.74 -2.45
N TRP A 327 2.95 -5.46 -3.66
CA TRP A 327 2.72 -4.16 -4.30
C TRP A 327 1.26 -3.90 -4.69
N ARG A 328 0.46 -4.97 -4.83
CA ARG A 328 -0.98 -4.82 -5.07
C ARG A 328 -1.77 -4.54 -3.79
N THR A 329 -1.22 -4.81 -2.64
CA THR A 329 -1.90 -4.64 -1.35
C THR A 329 -1.25 -3.59 -0.44
N GLU A 330 -0.03 -3.18 -0.73
CA GLU A 330 0.64 -2.05 -0.08
C GLU A 330 -0.01 -0.73 -0.51
N PRO A 331 -0.66 0.03 0.40
CA PRO A 331 -1.42 1.21 -0.01
C PRO A 331 -0.54 2.42 -0.35
N VAL A 332 0.71 2.44 0.14
CA VAL A 332 1.59 3.61 0.03
C VAL A 332 2.98 3.24 -0.48
N ALA A 333 3.63 4.19 -1.13
CA ALA A 333 5.03 4.13 -1.55
C ALA A 333 5.76 5.36 -1.01
N SER A 334 7.08 5.43 -1.16
CA SER A 334 7.91 6.45 -0.52
C SER A 334 7.64 6.53 0.98
N TRP A 335 7.57 5.38 1.62
CA TRP A 335 7.27 5.23 3.04
C TRP A 335 8.11 4.11 3.67
N GLN A 336 7.74 3.68 4.84
CA GLN A 336 8.61 2.89 5.73
C GLN A 336 8.45 1.37 5.60
N MET A 337 7.55 0.91 4.71
CA MET A 337 7.28 -0.51 4.53
C MET A 337 8.24 -1.15 3.54
N THR A 338 8.61 -2.40 3.83
CA THR A 338 9.37 -3.25 2.91
C THR A 338 8.96 -4.71 3.03
N CYS A 339 9.18 -5.47 1.97
CA CYS A 339 8.98 -6.90 1.90
C CYS A 339 10.33 -7.60 1.72
N VAL A 340 10.58 -8.63 2.52
CA VAL A 340 11.79 -9.46 2.45
C VAL A 340 11.40 -10.85 1.98
N GLY A 341 12.06 -11.35 0.94
CA GLY A 341 11.80 -12.64 0.32
C GLY A 341 12.27 -12.67 -1.13
N ASP A 342 12.08 -13.80 -1.82
CA ASP A 342 12.28 -13.85 -3.26
C ASP A 342 11.09 -13.15 -3.97
N PRO A 343 11.32 -12.10 -4.79
CA PRO A 343 10.24 -11.38 -5.46
C PRO A 343 9.39 -12.25 -6.39
N LEU A 344 9.95 -13.33 -6.92
CA LEU A 344 9.29 -14.25 -7.85
C LEU A 344 8.59 -15.41 -7.13
N TYR A 345 8.74 -15.54 -5.81
CA TYR A 345 8.17 -16.61 -5.03
C TYR A 345 6.64 -16.68 -5.17
N THR A 346 6.14 -17.87 -5.54
CA THR A 346 4.70 -18.14 -5.73
C THR A 346 4.32 -19.41 -4.97
N PRO A 347 4.14 -19.34 -3.63
CA PRO A 347 4.08 -20.50 -2.75
C PRO A 347 2.95 -21.51 -3.06
N TYR A 348 1.85 -21.02 -3.60
CA TYR A 348 0.65 -21.83 -3.88
C TYR A 348 0.43 -22.11 -5.37
N ARG A 349 1.47 -21.98 -6.20
CA ARG A 349 1.37 -22.21 -7.65
C ARG A 349 0.87 -23.60 -8.01
N THR A 350 1.31 -24.62 -7.29
CA THR A 350 0.96 -26.03 -7.54
C THR A 350 -0.22 -26.53 -6.72
N ASN A 351 -0.54 -25.85 -5.61
CA ASN A 351 -1.63 -26.21 -4.69
C ASN A 351 -2.47 -25.01 -4.26
N PRO A 352 -3.11 -24.26 -5.18
CA PRO A 352 -3.89 -23.09 -4.83
C PRO A 352 -5.05 -23.47 -3.88
N MET A 353 -5.20 -22.68 -2.79
CA MET A 353 -6.32 -22.86 -1.85
C MET A 353 -7.54 -22.03 -2.23
N LEU A 354 -7.35 -20.94 -3.00
CA LEU A 354 -8.40 -20.05 -3.43
C LEU A 354 -8.41 -19.91 -4.94
N THR A 355 -9.62 -19.78 -5.51
CA THR A 355 -9.81 -19.34 -6.87
C THR A 355 -10.06 -17.83 -6.91
N VAL A 356 -10.01 -17.22 -8.10
CA VAL A 356 -10.36 -15.79 -8.26
C VAL A 356 -11.81 -15.51 -7.83
N ALA A 357 -12.72 -16.47 -7.96
CA ALA A 357 -14.11 -16.33 -7.54
C ALA A 357 -14.26 -16.31 -6.00
N ASP A 358 -13.29 -16.82 -5.27
CA ASP A 358 -13.28 -16.83 -3.80
C ASP A 358 -12.75 -15.52 -3.19
N LEU A 359 -12.04 -14.73 -3.98
CA LEU A 359 -11.49 -13.45 -3.53
C LEU A 359 -12.59 -12.44 -3.19
N PRO A 360 -12.34 -11.52 -2.27
CA PRO A 360 -13.15 -10.32 -2.11
C PRO A 360 -13.38 -9.60 -3.45
N LEU A 361 -14.58 -9.03 -3.64
CA LEU A 361 -14.94 -8.37 -4.92
C LEU A 361 -13.93 -7.32 -5.35
N ARG A 362 -13.36 -6.56 -4.40
CA ARG A 362 -12.36 -5.52 -4.64
C ARG A 362 -11.07 -6.03 -5.31
N LEU A 363 -10.72 -7.30 -5.11
CA LEU A 363 -9.50 -7.91 -5.67
C LEU A 363 -9.72 -8.60 -7.01
N ARG A 364 -10.96 -9.01 -7.33
CA ARG A 364 -11.25 -9.78 -8.56
C ARG A 364 -10.92 -9.01 -9.84
N GLY A 365 -10.95 -7.67 -9.76
CA GLY A 365 -10.59 -6.79 -10.87
C GLY A 365 -9.14 -6.96 -11.35
N LEU A 366 -8.22 -7.40 -10.47
CA LEU A 366 -6.82 -7.64 -10.80
C LEU A 366 -6.60 -8.74 -11.85
N PHE A 367 -7.56 -9.65 -11.98
CA PHE A 367 -7.47 -10.81 -12.87
C PHE A 367 -8.35 -10.66 -14.14
N ARG A 368 -8.97 -9.50 -14.34
CA ARG A 368 -9.69 -9.22 -15.58
C ARG A 368 -8.67 -8.90 -16.66
N SER A 369 -8.70 -9.63 -17.76
CA SER A 369 -7.96 -9.26 -18.97
C SER A 369 -8.36 -7.83 -19.36
N ALA A 370 -7.38 -6.98 -19.68
CA ALA A 370 -7.69 -5.71 -20.31
C ALA A 370 -8.57 -6.00 -21.53
N PRO A 371 -9.64 -5.22 -21.76
CA PRO A 371 -10.41 -5.39 -22.97
C PRO A 371 -9.42 -5.29 -24.14
N THR A 372 -9.37 -6.32 -24.97
CA THR A 372 -8.64 -6.29 -26.22
C THR A 372 -9.22 -5.12 -27.01
N THR A 373 -8.51 -3.99 -27.00
CA THR A 373 -8.84 -2.89 -27.92
C THR A 373 -8.71 -3.50 -29.29
N GLY A 374 -9.88 -3.73 -29.91
CA GLY A 374 -9.94 -4.23 -31.27
C GLY A 374 -9.04 -3.35 -32.13
N SER A 375 -8.16 -4.00 -32.87
CA SER A 375 -7.30 -3.37 -33.86
C SER A 375 -8.15 -2.48 -34.77
N ALA A 376 -8.17 -1.18 -34.47
CA ALA A 376 -8.63 -0.19 -35.42
C ALA A 376 -7.50 -0.01 -36.45
N THR A 377 -7.39 -0.99 -37.37
CA THR A 377 -6.67 -0.79 -38.63
C THR A 377 -7.55 0.04 -39.55
N GLY A 378 -7.64 1.34 -39.28
CA GLY A 378 -8.07 2.33 -40.25
C GLY A 378 -6.84 2.86 -41.00
N PRO A 379 -6.87 2.97 -42.32
CA PRO A 379 -5.75 3.47 -43.11
C PRO A 379 -5.51 4.94 -42.76
N ILE A 380 -4.24 5.26 -42.48
CA ILE A 380 -3.77 6.64 -42.29
C ILE A 380 -3.96 7.38 -43.62
N PRO A 381 -4.70 8.52 -43.66
CA PRO A 381 -4.77 9.31 -44.89
C PRO A 381 -3.40 9.94 -45.17
N SER A 382 -2.82 9.65 -46.33
CA SER A 382 -1.66 10.34 -46.85
C SER A 382 -2.03 11.78 -47.16
N THR A 383 -1.52 12.74 -46.43
CA THR A 383 -1.47 14.15 -46.83
C THR A 383 -0.17 14.41 -47.53
N ARG A 384 -0.32 14.83 -48.77
CA ARG A 384 0.73 15.50 -49.56
C ARG A 384 1.03 16.89 -49.01
#